data_939db53b8e165a23d6f2a044f1abf9da
#
_entry.id   939db53b8e165a23d6f2a044f1abf9da
#
_cell.length_a   1.000
_cell.length_b   1.000
_cell.length_c   1.000
_cell.angle_alpha   90.00
_cell.angle_beta   90.00
_cell.angle_gamma   90.00
#
_symmetry.space_group_name_H-M   'P 1'
#
loop_
_entity.id
_entity.type
_entity.pdbx_description
1 polymer ?
#
loop_
_entity_poly.entity_id
_entity_poly.type
_entity_poly.pdbx_seq_one_letter_code
_entity_poly.pdbx_strand_id
1 'polypeptide(L)'
;MGAIWRSDEIRKEVPQGHLNDPAVPPKKPRRRHRLLFWGLSLTALVLVGLLVSHEVRTSRFQAHELSRYAASLNYRLEEGPSDAIRYPGYGPFDLRLGYAYLPQMLDRLEKRGYSILQQTRFSPALISYTDHGLFPPYQEKVQAGISICDCRGRPFYQFRYPQQRYPDFTSIPPVLVSSLLFIENRKLLDSQTPLANPAVDWPRFSKAALTQVGKAIDLDGQSAGGSTLATQLEKYRHSPYGRTISASEKIRQMVSASVRAYRDGPQTLDARQRIVMDYLNSVPLSAAPGHGEVHGIADGLRVWYGADFNQVNRLLADTDGDPAARGLAMRQVLSLFIAQRRPSYYLSRAHEELNALTDSHIRVLAGAGVIDPTLRDAALGARLRFRNWEEDSAIQAVDANKGISVSRSRLSSLLRMPLYDLDRLDLTANS
;
A
#
# COMPACT_ATOMS: atom_id res chain seq x y z
N MET A 1 59.46 8.99 -15.25
CA MET A 1 60.71 8.58 -14.56
C MET A 1 60.62 7.08 -14.40
N GLY A 2 61.43 6.39 -15.18
CA GLY A 2 61.48 4.97 -15.26
C GLY A 2 62.47 4.36 -14.27
N ALA A 3 62.29 3.12 -13.94
CA ALA A 3 63.32 2.28 -13.37
C ALA A 3 63.25 0.92 -14.06
N ILE A 4 64.31 0.68 -14.82
CA ILE A 4 64.67 -0.56 -15.50
C ILE A 4 65.41 -1.40 -14.45
N TRP A 5 65.10 -2.68 -14.32
CA TRP A 5 65.96 -3.64 -13.65
C TRP A 5 66.37 -4.74 -14.60
N ARG A 6 67.68 -4.95 -14.66
CA ARG A 6 68.47 -5.83 -15.50
C ARG A 6 68.52 -7.23 -14.91
N SER A 7 68.49 -8.22 -15.77
CA SER A 7 68.80 -9.61 -15.50
C SER A 7 70.28 -9.81 -15.32
N ASP A 8 70.70 -10.60 -14.33
CA ASP A 8 72.01 -11.23 -14.29
C ASP A 8 71.83 -12.75 -14.22
N GLU A 9 72.45 -13.39 -15.20
CA GLU A 9 72.61 -14.82 -15.30
C GLU A 9 73.57 -15.34 -14.25
N ILE A 10 73.16 -16.41 -13.54
CA ILE A 10 74.12 -17.30 -12.89
C ILE A 10 73.84 -18.72 -13.36
N ARG A 11 74.77 -19.17 -14.20
CA ARG A 11 74.91 -20.56 -14.68
C ARG A 11 75.49 -21.37 -13.51
N LYS A 12 74.84 -22.43 -13.04
CA LYS A 12 75.41 -23.50 -12.25
C LYS A 12 75.02 -24.87 -12.74
N GLU A 13 76.01 -25.66 -12.82
CA GLU A 13 76.21 -26.97 -13.40
C GLU A 13 75.26 -28.05 -12.88
N VAL A 14 74.98 -28.97 -13.80
CA VAL A 14 74.22 -30.24 -13.64
C VAL A 14 75.17 -31.29 -13.04
N PRO A 15 74.77 -32.08 -12.03
CA PRO A 15 75.25 -33.43 -11.85
C PRO A 15 74.14 -34.44 -12.31
N GLN A 16 74.55 -35.30 -13.26
CA GLN A 16 73.83 -36.51 -13.60
C GLN A 16 73.86 -37.49 -12.42
N GLY A 17 72.70 -37.94 -11.98
CA GLY A 17 72.57 -39.03 -11.05
C GLY A 17 71.31 -39.81 -11.39
N HIS A 18 71.51 -40.98 -11.99
CA HIS A 18 70.50 -42.02 -12.14
C HIS A 18 69.93 -42.43 -10.80
N LEU A 19 68.60 -42.50 -10.70
CA LEU A 19 67.92 -43.52 -9.90
C LEU A 19 66.44 -43.66 -10.44
N ASN A 20 66.16 -44.85 -10.95
CA ASN A 20 64.84 -45.31 -11.32
C ASN A 20 63.94 -45.35 -10.05
N ASP A 21 63.02 -44.40 -9.90
CA ASP A 21 61.87 -44.58 -9.00
C ASP A 21 60.67 -45.05 -9.82
N PRO A 22 59.99 -46.12 -9.37
CA PRO A 22 58.79 -46.59 -10.07
C PRO A 22 57.68 -45.55 -9.91
N ALA A 23 57.20 -45.08 -11.07
CA ALA A 23 56.07 -44.14 -11.15
C ALA A 23 54.86 -44.67 -10.35
N VAL A 24 54.54 -43.98 -9.26
CA VAL A 24 53.32 -44.19 -8.49
C VAL A 24 52.15 -43.82 -9.46
N PRO A 25 51.26 -44.78 -9.80
CA PRO A 25 50.18 -44.46 -10.70
C PRO A 25 49.25 -43.41 -10.06
N PRO A 26 48.76 -42.39 -10.80
CA PRO A 26 47.85 -41.40 -10.27
C PRO A 26 46.61 -42.11 -9.77
N LYS A 27 46.28 -41.94 -8.48
CA LYS A 27 45.05 -42.49 -7.86
C LYS A 27 43.87 -41.90 -8.61
N LYS A 28 43.22 -42.72 -9.47
CA LYS A 28 41.98 -42.38 -10.17
C LYS A 28 40.95 -41.86 -9.17
N PRO A 29 40.44 -40.63 -9.29
CA PRO A 29 39.44 -40.12 -8.35
C PRO A 29 38.23 -41.04 -8.41
N ARG A 30 37.82 -41.49 -7.24
CA ARG A 30 36.73 -42.45 -7.01
C ARG A 30 35.43 -41.91 -7.64
N ARG A 31 35.10 -42.36 -8.87
CA ARG A 31 33.84 -42.00 -9.58
C ARG A 31 32.60 -42.19 -8.71
N ARG A 32 32.60 -43.21 -7.82
CA ARG A 32 31.52 -43.49 -6.86
C ARG A 32 31.23 -42.30 -5.91
N HIS A 33 32.23 -41.64 -5.37
CA HIS A 33 32.02 -40.48 -4.48
C HIS A 33 31.43 -39.25 -5.20
N ARG A 34 31.83 -39.05 -6.47
CA ARG A 34 31.23 -38.00 -7.31
C ARG A 34 29.75 -38.30 -7.62
N LEU A 35 29.40 -39.53 -7.96
CA LEU A 35 28.01 -39.93 -8.23
C LEU A 35 27.15 -39.81 -6.97
N LEU A 36 27.66 -40.22 -5.79
CA LEU A 36 26.97 -40.05 -4.51
C LEU A 36 26.80 -38.56 -4.17
N PHE A 37 27.81 -37.74 -4.37
CA PHE A 37 27.72 -36.29 -4.16
C PHE A 37 26.66 -35.65 -5.05
N TRP A 38 26.66 -35.95 -6.36
CA TRP A 38 25.62 -35.47 -7.27
C TRP A 38 24.23 -36.00 -6.95
N GLY A 39 24.11 -37.24 -6.54
CA GLY A 39 22.85 -37.81 -6.07
C GLY A 39 22.31 -37.10 -4.83
N LEU A 40 23.16 -36.89 -3.80
CA LEU A 40 22.78 -36.16 -2.60
C LEU A 40 22.43 -34.70 -2.91
N SER A 41 23.22 -34.04 -3.77
CA SER A 41 22.92 -32.65 -4.18
C SER A 41 21.59 -32.55 -4.94
N LEU A 42 21.28 -33.48 -5.83
CA LEU A 42 20.01 -33.51 -6.54
C LEU A 42 18.84 -33.77 -5.59
N THR A 43 18.99 -34.73 -4.67
CA THR A 43 17.97 -35.01 -3.64
C THR A 43 17.72 -33.78 -2.76
N ALA A 44 18.77 -33.11 -2.29
CA ALA A 44 18.67 -31.88 -1.52
C ALA A 44 17.97 -30.76 -2.31
N LEU A 45 18.30 -30.60 -3.58
CA LEU A 45 17.65 -29.62 -4.48
C LEU A 45 16.15 -29.92 -4.63
N VAL A 46 15.78 -31.18 -4.82
CA VAL A 46 14.38 -31.62 -4.93
C VAL A 46 13.63 -31.35 -3.61
N LEU A 47 14.22 -31.69 -2.47
CA LEU A 47 13.64 -31.42 -1.15
C LEU A 47 13.43 -29.93 -0.91
N VAL A 48 14.43 -29.10 -1.20
CA VAL A 48 14.31 -27.64 -1.13
C VAL A 48 13.20 -27.15 -2.07
N GLY A 49 13.13 -27.65 -3.29
CA GLY A 49 12.06 -27.31 -4.23
C GLY A 49 10.66 -27.66 -3.72
N LEU A 50 10.52 -28.83 -3.08
CA LEU A 50 9.26 -29.25 -2.46
C LEU A 50 8.90 -28.38 -1.24
N LEU A 51 9.85 -28.06 -0.37
CA LEU A 51 9.65 -27.16 0.77
C LEU A 51 9.25 -25.75 0.31
N VAL A 52 9.95 -25.19 -0.68
CA VAL A 52 9.60 -23.90 -1.26
C VAL A 52 8.19 -23.95 -1.89
N SER A 53 7.88 -24.99 -2.64
CA SER A 53 6.55 -25.17 -3.24
C SER A 53 5.45 -25.28 -2.18
N HIS A 54 5.72 -25.98 -1.08
CA HIS A 54 4.80 -26.09 0.04
C HIS A 54 4.59 -24.73 0.70
N GLU A 55 5.68 -24.00 0.98
CA GLU A 55 5.62 -22.67 1.60
C GLU A 55 4.90 -21.64 0.72
N VAL A 56 5.18 -21.63 -0.57
CA VAL A 56 4.49 -20.77 -1.57
C VAL A 56 2.98 -20.99 -1.56
N ARG A 57 2.53 -22.24 -1.31
CA ARG A 57 1.09 -22.58 -1.27
C ARG A 57 0.44 -22.31 0.08
N THR A 58 1.16 -22.49 1.18
CA THR A 58 0.59 -22.49 2.53
C THR A 58 0.97 -21.26 3.36
N SER A 59 2.09 -20.61 3.07
CA SER A 59 2.69 -19.51 3.83
C SER A 59 2.89 -19.83 5.33
N ARG A 60 3.04 -21.09 5.70
CA ARG A 60 3.09 -21.51 7.11
C ARG A 60 4.31 -20.99 7.86
N PHE A 61 5.48 -21.08 7.25
CA PHE A 61 6.72 -20.57 7.83
C PHE A 61 6.67 -19.05 7.94
N GLN A 62 6.27 -18.36 6.87
CA GLN A 62 6.09 -16.90 6.87
C GLN A 62 5.10 -16.47 7.96
N ALA A 63 3.94 -17.14 8.06
CA ALA A 63 2.93 -16.82 9.07
C ALA A 63 3.46 -16.97 10.49
N HIS A 64 4.24 -18.01 10.76
CA HIS A 64 4.84 -18.24 12.07
C HIS A 64 5.90 -17.17 12.41
N GLU A 65 6.88 -16.98 11.53
CA GLU A 65 8.00 -16.08 11.81
C GLU A 65 7.58 -14.60 11.77
N LEU A 66 6.77 -14.21 10.78
CA LEU A 66 6.33 -12.81 10.67
C LEU A 66 5.36 -12.42 11.77
N SER A 67 4.49 -13.31 12.24
CA SER A 67 3.60 -12.99 13.36
C SER A 67 4.39 -12.83 14.68
N ARG A 68 5.39 -13.67 14.93
CA ARG A 68 6.28 -13.52 16.09
C ARG A 68 7.08 -12.22 16.03
N TYR A 69 7.64 -11.93 14.86
CA TYR A 69 8.37 -10.70 14.65
C TYR A 69 7.45 -9.47 14.81
N ALA A 70 6.29 -9.46 14.17
CA ALA A 70 5.31 -8.38 14.29
C ALA A 70 4.85 -8.15 15.73
N ALA A 71 4.69 -9.20 16.53
CA ALA A 71 4.36 -9.09 17.96
C ALA A 71 5.46 -8.38 18.78
N SER A 72 6.73 -8.42 18.34
CA SER A 72 7.82 -7.67 18.99
C SER A 72 7.82 -6.18 18.65
N LEU A 73 7.16 -5.80 17.55
CA LEU A 73 7.04 -4.42 17.08
C LEU A 73 5.88 -3.71 17.79
N ASN A 74 6.00 -3.56 19.09
CA ASN A 74 4.96 -2.98 19.91
C ASN A 74 5.31 -1.56 20.40
N TYR A 75 4.31 -0.90 20.95
CA TYR A 75 4.44 0.39 21.60
C TYR A 75 3.49 0.45 22.79
N ARG A 76 3.75 1.37 23.69
CA ARG A 76 2.91 1.65 24.85
C ARG A 76 2.81 3.15 25.06
N LEU A 77 1.71 3.60 25.68
CA LEU A 77 1.51 4.99 26.05
C LEU A 77 2.04 5.18 27.47
N GLU A 78 2.91 6.17 27.68
CA GLU A 78 3.47 6.49 28.99
C GLU A 78 3.43 8.00 29.24
N GLU A 79 3.53 8.41 30.52
CA GLU A 79 3.56 9.81 30.90
C GLU A 79 4.83 10.52 30.42
N GLY A 80 4.68 11.80 30.09
CA GLY A 80 5.73 12.69 29.65
C GLY A 80 6.20 12.47 28.21
N PRO A 81 7.20 13.26 27.77
CA PRO A 81 7.76 13.19 26.41
C PRO A 81 8.57 11.92 26.18
N SER A 82 8.75 11.54 24.91
CA SER A 82 9.48 10.36 24.48
C SER A 82 10.49 10.66 23.40
N ASP A 83 11.74 10.24 23.61
CA ASP A 83 12.78 10.22 22.60
C ASP A 83 12.74 8.95 21.72
N ALA A 84 11.94 7.95 22.17
CA ALA A 84 11.82 6.65 21.54
C ALA A 84 10.63 6.57 20.59
N ILE A 85 10.36 7.63 19.83
CA ILE A 85 9.35 7.69 18.78
C ILE A 85 9.98 8.11 17.46
N ARG A 86 9.49 7.57 16.36
CA ARG A 86 9.88 7.98 15.00
C ARG A 86 8.67 8.47 14.25
N TYR A 87 8.80 9.62 13.64
CA TYR A 87 7.75 10.23 12.84
C TYR A 87 8.05 10.03 11.35
N PRO A 88 7.07 9.55 10.55
CA PRO A 88 7.26 9.46 9.11
C PRO A 88 7.36 10.88 8.51
N GLY A 89 8.24 11.05 7.50
CA GLY A 89 8.62 12.38 7.02
C GLY A 89 8.25 12.70 5.56
N TYR A 90 7.82 11.74 4.74
CA TYR A 90 7.79 11.96 3.30
C TYR A 90 6.69 11.24 2.51
N GLY A 91 5.96 10.30 3.09
CA GLY A 91 4.88 9.60 2.39
C GLY A 91 3.67 10.51 2.17
N PRO A 92 2.92 10.36 1.08
CA PRO A 92 1.73 11.19 0.83
C PRO A 92 0.68 11.12 1.95
N PHE A 93 0.49 9.93 2.51
CA PHE A 93 -0.40 9.72 3.64
C PHE A 93 0.13 10.36 4.92
N ASP A 94 1.44 10.28 5.14
CA ASP A 94 2.11 10.86 6.30
C ASP A 94 2.01 12.39 6.31
N LEU A 95 2.16 13.00 5.12
CA LEU A 95 1.99 14.44 4.92
C LEU A 95 0.52 14.84 5.06
N ARG A 96 -0.39 14.14 4.37
CA ARG A 96 -1.81 14.48 4.32
C ARG A 96 -2.52 14.34 5.67
N LEU A 97 -2.16 13.31 6.45
CA LEU A 97 -2.72 13.08 7.79
C LEU A 97 -1.93 13.76 8.90
N GLY A 98 -0.93 14.56 8.57
CA GLY A 98 -0.21 15.41 9.50
C GLY A 98 0.91 14.75 10.30
N TYR A 99 1.18 13.47 10.10
CA TYR A 99 2.26 12.78 10.84
C TYR A 99 3.62 13.41 10.64
N ALA A 100 3.94 13.82 9.41
CA ALA A 100 5.22 14.45 9.08
C ALA A 100 5.42 15.82 9.72
N TYR A 101 4.34 16.49 10.15
CA TYR A 101 4.40 17.82 10.79
C TYR A 101 4.40 17.76 12.31
N LEU A 102 4.17 16.60 12.91
CA LEU A 102 4.07 16.45 14.36
C LEU A 102 5.30 16.97 15.11
N PRO A 103 6.56 16.71 14.72
CA PRO A 103 7.72 17.23 15.44
C PRO A 103 7.75 18.76 15.49
N GLN A 104 7.46 19.41 14.37
CA GLN A 104 7.44 20.87 14.29
C GLN A 104 6.27 21.48 15.09
N MET A 105 5.13 20.81 15.11
CA MET A 105 3.96 21.24 15.89
C MET A 105 4.23 21.13 17.37
N LEU A 106 4.81 20.04 17.84
CA LEU A 106 5.18 19.84 19.25
C LEU A 106 6.17 20.92 19.71
N ASP A 107 7.25 21.16 18.98
CA ASP A 107 8.23 22.24 19.28
C ASP A 107 7.55 23.62 19.44
N ARG A 108 6.57 23.94 18.59
CA ARG A 108 5.84 25.21 18.65
C ARG A 108 4.92 25.31 19.87
N LEU A 109 4.29 24.20 20.26
CA LEU A 109 3.43 24.15 21.42
C LEU A 109 4.26 24.26 22.71
N GLU A 110 5.36 23.54 22.81
CA GLU A 110 6.28 23.59 23.96
C GLU A 110 6.81 25.02 24.18
N LYS A 111 7.23 25.71 23.13
CA LYS A 111 7.66 27.12 23.20
C LYS A 111 6.56 28.09 23.67
N ARG A 112 5.31 27.66 23.73
CA ARG A 112 4.15 28.41 24.20
C ARG A 112 3.64 27.94 25.57
N GLY A 113 4.41 27.10 26.25
CA GLY A 113 4.09 26.63 27.59
C GLY A 113 3.16 25.41 27.66
N TYR A 114 2.88 24.74 26.53
CA TYR A 114 2.21 23.45 26.52
C TYR A 114 3.22 22.35 26.87
N SER A 115 2.76 21.34 27.58
CA SER A 115 3.56 20.16 27.92
C SER A 115 2.92 18.88 27.38
N ILE A 116 3.76 17.90 27.09
CA ILE A 116 3.32 16.57 26.69
C ILE A 116 2.94 15.81 27.96
N LEU A 117 1.67 15.51 28.14
CA LEU A 117 1.19 14.72 29.26
C LEU A 117 1.49 13.23 29.08
N GLN A 118 1.24 12.71 27.88
CA GLN A 118 1.47 11.32 27.53
C GLN A 118 1.94 11.21 26.10
N GLN A 119 2.88 10.31 25.84
CA GLN A 119 3.37 10.03 24.50
C GLN A 119 3.71 8.54 24.34
N THR A 120 3.68 8.07 23.10
CA THR A 120 4.00 6.71 22.75
C THR A 120 5.49 6.40 22.98
N ARG A 121 5.78 5.24 23.58
CA ARG A 121 7.11 4.63 23.66
C ARG A 121 7.19 3.47 22.69
N PHE A 122 8.03 3.56 21.68
CA PHE A 122 8.30 2.46 20.77
C PHE A 122 9.21 1.42 21.43
N SER A 123 8.94 0.13 21.20
CA SER A 123 9.88 -0.92 21.58
C SER A 123 11.19 -0.80 20.81
N PRO A 124 12.32 -1.29 21.36
CA PRO A 124 13.60 -1.29 20.64
C PRO A 124 13.52 -1.98 19.27
N ALA A 125 12.73 -3.04 19.15
CA ALA A 125 12.49 -3.72 17.90
C ALA A 125 11.76 -2.82 16.87
N LEU A 126 10.73 -2.05 17.31
CA LEU A 126 10.02 -1.13 16.44
C LEU A 126 10.88 0.05 16.01
N ILE A 127 11.75 0.57 16.90
CA ILE A 127 12.73 1.60 16.56
C ILE A 127 13.69 1.08 15.48
N SER A 128 14.30 -0.08 15.71
CA SER A 128 15.20 -0.71 14.72
C SER A 128 14.50 -0.95 13.38
N TYR A 129 13.23 -1.41 13.40
CA TYR A 129 12.44 -1.64 12.20
C TYR A 129 12.25 -0.35 11.39
N THR A 130 11.90 0.74 12.05
CA THR A 130 11.68 2.04 11.40
C THR A 130 13.00 2.70 10.96
N ASP A 131 14.07 2.55 11.72
CA ASP A 131 15.39 3.06 11.36
C ASP A 131 15.97 2.37 10.11
N HIS A 132 15.55 1.13 9.81
CA HIS A 132 15.79 0.48 8.51
C HIS A 132 14.88 0.98 7.39
N GLY A 133 14.06 1.99 7.67
CA GLY A 133 13.15 2.64 6.70
C GLY A 133 11.88 1.85 6.41
N LEU A 134 11.57 0.81 7.18
CA LEU A 134 10.33 0.05 7.04
C LEU A 134 9.15 0.82 7.66
N PHE A 135 7.95 0.61 7.12
CA PHE A 135 6.76 1.35 7.53
C PHE A 135 6.12 0.71 8.77
N PRO A 136 5.87 1.49 9.84
CA PRO A 136 5.39 0.94 11.10
C PRO A 136 4.08 0.14 10.93
N PRO A 137 3.95 -1.06 11.53
CA PRO A 137 2.80 -1.93 11.34
C PRO A 137 1.64 -1.64 12.30
N TYR A 138 1.58 -0.47 12.92
CA TYR A 138 0.44 -0.09 13.76
C TYR A 138 -0.80 0.27 12.92
N GLN A 139 -1.96 0.33 13.59
CA GLN A 139 -3.17 0.79 12.95
C GLN A 139 -3.10 2.29 12.71
N GLU A 140 -3.24 2.67 11.46
CA GLU A 140 -3.22 4.07 11.05
C GLU A 140 -4.62 4.64 10.99
N LYS A 141 -4.75 5.94 11.26
CA LYS A 141 -6.00 6.64 11.05
C LYS A 141 -6.34 6.70 9.56
N VAL A 142 -7.62 6.63 9.24
CA VAL A 142 -8.12 6.70 7.85
C VAL A 142 -8.74 8.04 7.51
N GLN A 143 -8.94 8.90 8.51
CA GLN A 143 -9.45 10.26 8.36
C GLN A 143 -8.56 11.24 9.11
N ALA A 144 -8.36 12.41 8.52
CA ALA A 144 -7.87 13.60 9.18
C ALA A 144 -9.02 14.58 9.40
N GLY A 145 -8.78 15.67 10.12
CA GLY A 145 -9.76 16.72 10.29
C GLY A 145 -9.49 17.59 11.51
N ILE A 146 -10.42 18.46 11.78
CA ILE A 146 -10.40 19.32 12.96
C ILE A 146 -11.77 19.31 13.64
N SER A 147 -11.76 19.22 14.96
CA SER A 147 -12.95 19.42 15.78
C SER A 147 -12.67 20.55 16.77
N ILE A 148 -13.50 21.58 16.76
CA ILE A 148 -13.42 22.69 17.70
C ILE A 148 -14.64 22.59 18.64
N CYS A 149 -14.35 22.45 19.93
CA CYS A 149 -15.36 22.24 20.96
C CYS A 149 -15.50 23.48 21.86
N ASP A 150 -16.67 23.66 22.47
CA ASP A 150 -16.90 24.63 23.54
C ASP A 150 -16.27 24.15 24.88
N CYS A 151 -16.33 24.98 25.89
CA CYS A 151 -15.82 24.66 27.24
C CYS A 151 -16.53 23.46 27.93
N ARG A 152 -17.62 22.96 27.36
CA ARG A 152 -18.34 21.74 27.80
C ARG A 152 -18.00 20.52 26.93
N GLY A 153 -17.03 20.64 26.06
CA GLY A 153 -16.62 19.56 25.13
C GLY A 153 -17.57 19.30 23.97
N ARG A 154 -18.58 20.17 23.72
CA ARG A 154 -19.52 20.00 22.61
C ARG A 154 -18.93 20.61 21.35
N PRO A 155 -18.84 19.82 20.23
CA PRO A 155 -18.31 20.34 19.00
C PRO A 155 -19.24 21.37 18.38
N PHE A 156 -18.72 22.56 18.05
CA PHE A 156 -19.42 23.59 17.30
C PHE A 156 -18.85 23.80 15.88
N TYR A 157 -17.70 23.19 15.59
CA TYR A 157 -17.16 23.04 14.23
C TYR A 157 -16.49 21.68 14.11
N GLN A 158 -16.78 21.00 13.01
CA GLN A 158 -16.18 19.71 12.70
C GLN A 158 -15.95 19.60 11.20
N PHE A 159 -14.73 19.28 10.82
CA PHE A 159 -14.36 18.94 9.45
C PHE A 159 -13.67 17.59 9.45
N ARG A 160 -13.95 16.74 8.47
CA ARG A 160 -13.33 15.42 8.30
C ARG A 160 -12.93 15.21 6.84
N TYR A 161 -11.78 14.58 6.63
CA TYR A 161 -11.21 14.29 5.32
C TYR A 161 -10.55 12.90 5.29
N PRO A 162 -10.94 11.97 4.39
CA PRO A 162 -12.11 12.05 3.52
C PRO A 162 -13.42 12.20 4.32
N GLN A 163 -14.44 12.78 3.72
CA GLN A 163 -15.71 13.05 4.43
C GLN A 163 -16.48 11.76 4.71
N GLN A 164 -16.48 10.82 3.75
CA GLN A 164 -17.19 9.56 3.85
C GLN A 164 -16.21 8.39 3.66
N ARG A 165 -16.51 7.27 4.33
CA ARG A 165 -15.73 6.04 4.24
C ARG A 165 -16.56 4.84 4.63
N TYR A 166 -16.12 3.65 4.25
CA TYR A 166 -16.63 2.40 4.81
C TYR A 166 -16.15 2.26 6.26
N PRO A 167 -17.04 2.11 7.24
CA PRO A 167 -16.66 1.96 8.64
C PRO A 167 -16.06 0.59 8.94
N ASP A 168 -16.55 -0.45 8.26
CA ASP A 168 -16.14 -1.85 8.40
C ASP A 168 -16.29 -2.58 7.06
N PHE A 169 -15.73 -3.79 6.98
CA PHE A 169 -15.76 -4.59 5.75
C PHE A 169 -17.18 -5.05 5.37
N THR A 170 -18.05 -5.30 6.35
CA THR A 170 -19.40 -5.79 6.11
C THR A 170 -20.33 -4.73 5.52
N SER A 171 -19.96 -3.46 5.68
CA SER A 171 -20.69 -2.34 5.07
C SER A 171 -20.45 -2.18 3.56
N ILE A 172 -19.50 -2.94 3.00
CA ILE A 172 -19.16 -2.87 1.57
C ILE A 172 -20.06 -3.83 0.79
N PRO A 173 -20.81 -3.38 -0.24
CA PRO A 173 -21.60 -4.28 -1.07
C PRO A 173 -20.75 -5.42 -1.67
N PRO A 174 -21.20 -6.69 -1.58
CA PRO A 174 -20.39 -7.84 -2.04
C PRO A 174 -19.97 -7.75 -3.51
N VAL A 175 -20.82 -7.18 -4.38
CA VAL A 175 -20.50 -6.97 -5.80
C VAL A 175 -19.32 -6.04 -6.01
N LEU A 176 -19.11 -5.04 -5.14
CA LEU A 176 -17.94 -4.17 -5.18
C LEU A 176 -16.67 -4.93 -4.83
N VAL A 177 -16.74 -5.69 -3.74
CA VAL A 177 -15.60 -6.51 -3.28
C VAL A 177 -15.20 -7.49 -4.38
N SER A 178 -16.16 -8.23 -4.92
CA SER A 178 -15.93 -9.21 -5.99
C SER A 178 -15.33 -8.57 -7.25
N SER A 179 -15.84 -7.40 -7.65
CA SER A 179 -15.36 -6.67 -8.82
C SER A 179 -13.95 -6.12 -8.62
N LEU A 180 -13.66 -5.51 -7.46
CA LEU A 180 -12.33 -5.04 -7.13
C LEU A 180 -11.32 -6.19 -7.13
N LEU A 181 -11.65 -7.29 -6.45
CA LEU A 181 -10.76 -8.45 -6.35
C LEU A 181 -10.54 -9.11 -7.70
N PHE A 182 -11.56 -9.17 -8.53
CA PHE A 182 -11.42 -9.72 -9.88
C PHE A 182 -10.42 -8.92 -10.73
N ILE A 183 -10.42 -7.60 -10.59
CA ILE A 183 -9.53 -6.70 -11.34
C ILE A 183 -8.11 -6.73 -10.77
N GLU A 184 -7.97 -6.64 -9.44
CA GLU A 184 -6.69 -6.36 -8.80
C GLU A 184 -6.04 -7.60 -8.15
N ASN A 185 -6.79 -8.44 -7.44
CA ASN A 185 -6.23 -9.55 -6.67
C ASN A 185 -7.24 -10.65 -6.35
N ARG A 186 -7.56 -11.51 -7.32
CA ARG A 186 -8.64 -12.50 -7.27
C ARG A 186 -8.61 -13.45 -6.06
N LYS A 187 -7.42 -13.78 -5.54
CA LYS A 187 -7.24 -14.75 -4.46
C LYS A 187 -7.09 -14.11 -3.08
N LEU A 188 -7.23 -12.78 -2.98
CA LEU A 188 -6.94 -12.11 -1.71
C LEU A 188 -7.82 -12.61 -0.55
N LEU A 189 -9.10 -12.86 -0.79
CA LEU A 189 -10.04 -13.34 0.25
C LEU A 189 -10.33 -14.84 0.19
N ASP A 190 -9.43 -15.63 -0.44
CA ASP A 190 -9.57 -17.10 -0.46
C ASP A 190 -9.46 -17.67 0.95
N SER A 191 -10.58 -18.22 1.46
CA SER A 191 -10.69 -18.81 2.79
C SER A 191 -9.95 -20.14 2.92
N GLN A 192 -9.63 -20.81 1.80
CA GLN A 192 -8.87 -22.06 1.81
C GLN A 192 -7.39 -21.85 2.16
N THR A 193 -6.93 -20.61 2.13
CA THR A 193 -5.56 -20.25 2.47
C THR A 193 -5.50 -19.25 3.63
N PRO A 194 -5.89 -19.65 4.86
CA PRO A 194 -6.04 -18.73 6.00
C PRO A 194 -4.74 -18.05 6.44
N LEU A 195 -3.60 -18.67 6.15
CA LEU A 195 -2.27 -18.16 6.51
C LEU A 195 -1.58 -17.39 5.36
N ALA A 196 -2.24 -17.22 4.20
CA ALA A 196 -1.61 -16.65 3.01
C ALA A 196 -1.10 -15.22 3.26
N ASN A 197 0.12 -14.96 2.78
CA ASN A 197 0.71 -13.62 2.81
C ASN A 197 0.09 -12.73 1.71
N PRO A 198 -0.69 -11.70 2.04
CA PRO A 198 -1.35 -10.86 1.04
C PRO A 198 -0.40 -9.90 0.30
N ALA A 199 0.83 -9.74 0.80
CA ALA A 199 1.81 -8.84 0.20
C ALA A 199 2.56 -9.47 -0.98
N VAL A 200 2.54 -10.81 -1.12
CA VAL A 200 3.29 -11.53 -2.14
C VAL A 200 2.37 -12.45 -2.95
N ASP A 201 2.18 -12.13 -4.21
CA ASP A 201 1.59 -13.04 -5.20
C ASP A 201 2.73 -13.82 -5.86
N TRP A 202 3.05 -15.00 -5.31
CA TRP A 202 4.20 -15.80 -5.76
C TRP A 202 4.19 -16.16 -7.25
N PRO A 203 3.05 -16.56 -7.86
CA PRO A 203 2.98 -16.79 -9.30
C PRO A 203 3.31 -15.56 -10.14
N ARG A 204 2.80 -14.39 -9.76
CA ARG A 204 3.10 -13.13 -10.45
C ARG A 204 4.52 -12.66 -10.18
N PHE A 205 4.99 -12.83 -8.95
CA PHE A 205 6.35 -12.47 -8.55
C PHE A 205 7.40 -13.28 -9.30
N SER A 206 7.24 -14.61 -9.38
CA SER A 206 8.17 -15.49 -10.11
C SER A 206 8.20 -15.15 -11.60
N LYS A 207 7.04 -14.88 -12.21
CA LYS A 207 6.96 -14.42 -13.61
C LYS A 207 7.67 -13.08 -13.81
N ALA A 208 7.47 -12.12 -12.91
CA ALA A 208 8.12 -10.82 -12.97
C ALA A 208 9.64 -10.94 -12.77
N ALA A 209 10.10 -11.79 -11.86
CA ALA A 209 11.53 -12.06 -11.64
C ALA A 209 12.18 -12.69 -12.88
N LEU A 210 11.53 -13.68 -13.50
CA LEU A 210 11.99 -14.30 -14.75
C LEU A 210 12.05 -13.28 -15.91
N THR A 211 11.06 -12.38 -15.99
CA THR A 211 11.03 -11.32 -17.00
C THR A 211 12.15 -10.29 -16.78
N GLN A 212 12.49 -9.98 -15.51
CA GLN A 212 13.63 -9.12 -15.18
C GLN A 212 14.98 -9.75 -15.58
N VAL A 213 15.15 -11.06 -15.34
CA VAL A 213 16.31 -11.80 -15.80
C VAL A 213 16.34 -11.84 -17.34
N GLY A 214 15.18 -12.00 -17.98
CA GLY A 214 15.04 -11.93 -19.44
C GLY A 214 15.36 -10.55 -20.04
N LYS A 215 15.01 -9.45 -19.32
CA LYS A 215 15.34 -8.07 -19.74
C LYS A 215 16.83 -7.73 -19.64
N ALA A 216 17.54 -8.38 -18.73
CA ALA A 216 19.01 -8.33 -18.70
C ALA A 216 19.63 -8.99 -19.97
N ILE A 217 18.82 -9.68 -20.79
CA ILE A 217 19.16 -10.37 -22.03
C ILE A 217 18.38 -9.79 -23.23
N ASP A 218 18.04 -8.49 -23.18
CA ASP A 218 17.46 -7.72 -24.31
C ASP A 218 16.08 -8.19 -24.83
N LEU A 219 15.11 -8.32 -23.94
CA LEU A 219 13.72 -8.59 -24.34
C LEU A 219 12.79 -7.48 -23.83
N ASP A 220 12.35 -6.65 -24.77
CA ASP A 220 11.31 -5.62 -24.57
C ASP A 220 9.99 -6.24 -24.08
N GLY A 221 9.62 -6.03 -22.84
CA GLY A 221 8.39 -6.56 -22.28
C GLY A 221 7.81 -5.66 -21.18
N GLN A 222 6.58 -5.18 -21.35
CA GLN A 222 5.82 -4.53 -20.30
C GLN A 222 5.77 -5.43 -19.07
N SER A 223 6.35 -4.98 -17.97
CA SER A 223 6.37 -5.67 -16.69
C SER A 223 4.93 -5.82 -16.18
N ALA A 224 4.39 -7.03 -16.26
CA ALA A 224 3.15 -7.37 -15.57
C ALA A 224 3.32 -7.08 -14.09
N GLY A 225 2.56 -6.11 -13.57
CA GLY A 225 2.73 -5.59 -12.23
C GLY A 225 2.52 -6.67 -11.16
N GLY A 226 3.60 -7.09 -10.50
CA GLY A 226 3.56 -8.01 -9.35
C GLY A 226 3.11 -7.31 -8.05
N SER A 227 2.36 -6.19 -8.12
CA SER A 227 1.86 -5.48 -6.95
C SER A 227 0.52 -6.04 -6.50
N THR A 228 0.40 -6.37 -5.21
CA THR A 228 -0.87 -6.73 -4.55
C THR A 228 -1.55 -5.49 -3.98
N LEU A 229 -2.83 -5.57 -3.60
CA LEU A 229 -3.52 -4.48 -2.89
C LEU A 229 -2.78 -4.06 -1.61
N ALA A 230 -2.22 -5.00 -0.87
CA ALA A 230 -1.43 -4.73 0.32
C ALA A 230 -0.20 -3.85 0.03
N THR A 231 0.56 -4.20 -1.01
CA THR A 231 1.74 -3.39 -1.40
C THR A 231 1.37 -2.07 -2.07
N GLN A 232 0.20 -1.98 -2.70
CA GLN A 232 -0.33 -0.72 -3.23
C GLN A 232 -0.69 0.25 -2.10
N LEU A 233 -1.26 -0.24 -1.00
CA LEU A 233 -1.54 0.58 0.18
C LEU A 233 -0.25 1.17 0.78
N GLU A 234 0.78 0.36 1.01
CA GLU A 234 2.07 0.86 1.52
C GLU A 234 2.66 1.91 0.56
N LYS A 235 2.57 1.68 -0.76
CA LYS A 235 3.02 2.63 -1.77
C LYS A 235 2.29 3.97 -1.66
N TYR A 236 0.94 3.95 -1.62
CA TYR A 236 0.14 5.18 -1.57
C TYR A 236 0.28 5.92 -0.25
N ARG A 237 0.56 5.21 0.85
CA ARG A 237 0.69 5.80 2.18
C ARG A 237 2.07 6.37 2.43
N HIS A 238 3.11 5.58 2.21
CA HIS A 238 4.43 5.82 2.79
C HIS A 238 5.56 5.97 1.79
N SER A 239 5.40 5.51 0.55
CA SER A 239 6.46 5.66 -0.45
C SER A 239 6.56 7.09 -0.93
N PRO A 240 7.76 7.58 -1.27
CA PRO A 240 7.96 8.94 -1.80
C PRO A 240 7.04 9.21 -2.99
N TYR A 241 6.27 10.29 -2.91
CA TYR A 241 5.27 10.70 -3.92
C TYR A 241 4.24 9.63 -4.29
N GLY A 242 4.02 8.62 -3.43
CA GLY A 242 3.12 7.49 -3.71
C GLY A 242 3.59 6.59 -4.86
N ARG A 243 4.89 6.53 -5.13
CA ARG A 243 5.47 5.82 -6.28
C ARG A 243 6.54 4.82 -5.83
N THR A 244 6.69 3.76 -6.60
CA THR A 244 7.80 2.82 -6.46
C THR A 244 8.93 3.29 -7.38
N ILE A 245 9.94 3.92 -6.81
CA ILE A 245 11.04 4.54 -7.57
C ILE A 245 12.27 3.64 -7.71
N SER A 246 12.33 2.54 -6.96
CA SER A 246 13.47 1.61 -6.97
C SER A 246 13.06 0.19 -6.58
N ALA A 247 13.95 -0.79 -6.82
CA ALA A 247 13.77 -2.15 -6.34
C ALA A 247 13.78 -2.24 -4.81
N SER A 248 14.62 -1.46 -4.14
CA SER A 248 14.65 -1.37 -2.67
C SER A 248 13.34 -0.85 -2.10
N GLU A 249 12.72 0.15 -2.75
CA GLU A 249 11.40 0.65 -2.37
C GLU A 249 10.33 -0.42 -2.53
N LYS A 250 10.41 -1.23 -3.59
CA LYS A 250 9.49 -2.37 -3.77
C LYS A 250 9.63 -3.42 -2.67
N ILE A 251 10.86 -3.75 -2.28
CA ILE A 251 11.12 -4.67 -1.17
C ILE A 251 10.58 -4.08 0.13
N ARG A 252 10.81 -2.80 0.40
CA ARG A 252 10.29 -2.08 1.57
C ARG A 252 8.76 -2.19 1.65
N GLN A 253 8.05 -1.92 0.56
CA GLN A 253 6.59 -2.09 0.48
C GLN A 253 6.16 -3.53 0.78
N MET A 254 6.84 -4.52 0.20
CA MET A 254 6.50 -5.94 0.39
C MET A 254 6.74 -6.40 1.84
N VAL A 255 7.87 -6.04 2.42
CA VAL A 255 8.20 -6.40 3.82
C VAL A 255 7.24 -5.72 4.78
N SER A 256 7.00 -4.43 4.63
CA SER A 256 6.09 -3.67 5.50
C SER A 256 4.66 -4.19 5.41
N ALA A 257 4.16 -4.45 4.20
CA ALA A 257 2.83 -5.03 3.99
C ALA A 257 2.70 -6.44 4.59
N SER A 258 3.77 -7.27 4.47
CA SER A 258 3.79 -8.61 5.07
C SER A 258 3.74 -8.54 6.59
N VAL A 259 4.60 -7.74 7.22
CA VAL A 259 4.64 -7.59 8.67
C VAL A 259 3.31 -7.04 9.20
N ARG A 260 2.73 -6.05 8.53
CA ARG A 260 1.42 -5.48 8.88
C ARG A 260 0.29 -6.52 8.80
N ALA A 261 0.32 -7.40 7.79
CA ALA A 261 -0.70 -8.44 7.63
C ALA A 261 -0.69 -9.48 8.75
N TYR A 262 0.48 -9.77 9.31
CA TYR A 262 0.65 -10.73 10.42
C TYR A 262 0.71 -10.09 11.80
N ARG A 263 0.40 -8.80 11.94
CA ARG A 263 0.44 -8.08 13.21
C ARG A 263 -0.46 -8.71 14.29
N ASP A 264 -1.64 -9.16 13.88
CA ASP A 264 -2.65 -9.69 14.80
C ASP A 264 -2.60 -11.23 14.90
N GLY A 265 -1.54 -11.86 14.38
CA GLY A 265 -1.31 -13.29 14.45
C GLY A 265 -1.08 -13.94 13.08
N PRO A 266 -0.95 -15.29 13.05
CA PRO A 266 -0.63 -16.01 11.82
C PRO A 266 -1.79 -16.09 10.82
N GLN A 267 -3.04 -15.96 11.26
CA GLN A 267 -4.21 -15.94 10.38
C GLN A 267 -4.42 -14.55 9.80
N THR A 268 -4.53 -14.45 8.48
CA THR A 268 -4.54 -13.17 7.78
C THR A 268 -5.90 -12.80 7.16
N LEU A 269 -6.97 -13.58 7.35
CA LEU A 269 -8.25 -13.30 6.69
C LEU A 269 -8.80 -11.93 7.08
N ASP A 270 -8.79 -11.58 8.37
CA ASP A 270 -9.25 -10.28 8.87
C ASP A 270 -8.35 -9.16 8.37
N ALA A 271 -7.03 -9.38 8.34
CA ALA A 271 -6.08 -8.43 7.77
C ALA A 271 -6.33 -8.21 6.27
N ARG A 272 -6.69 -9.26 5.52
CA ARG A 272 -7.03 -9.17 4.09
C ARG A 272 -8.34 -8.43 3.84
N GLN A 273 -9.34 -8.61 4.71
CA GLN A 273 -10.57 -7.80 4.68
C GLN A 273 -10.28 -6.32 4.97
N ARG A 274 -9.46 -6.03 5.98
CA ARG A 274 -9.00 -4.66 6.25
C ARG A 274 -8.24 -4.06 5.06
N ILE A 275 -7.40 -4.82 4.35
CA ILE A 275 -6.71 -4.35 3.14
C ILE A 275 -7.71 -3.90 2.07
N VAL A 276 -8.78 -4.66 1.83
CA VAL A 276 -9.83 -4.27 0.88
C VAL A 276 -10.52 -2.98 1.32
N MET A 277 -10.95 -2.92 2.57
CA MET A 277 -11.60 -1.73 3.13
C MET A 277 -10.70 -0.49 3.08
N ASP A 278 -9.45 -0.63 3.51
CA ASP A 278 -8.46 0.45 3.51
C ASP A 278 -8.16 0.95 2.10
N TYR A 279 -8.09 0.03 1.13
CA TYR A 279 -7.91 0.40 -0.27
C TYR A 279 -9.10 1.22 -0.78
N LEU A 280 -10.33 0.77 -0.56
CA LEU A 280 -11.53 1.49 -0.94
C LEU A 280 -11.65 2.87 -0.26
N ASN A 281 -11.15 2.99 0.96
CA ASN A 281 -11.17 4.24 1.73
C ASN A 281 -10.02 5.21 1.40
N SER A 282 -8.94 4.76 0.74
CA SER A 282 -7.73 5.58 0.61
C SER A 282 -7.12 5.64 -0.80
N VAL A 283 -7.69 4.91 -1.77
CA VAL A 283 -7.17 4.94 -3.15
C VAL A 283 -7.15 6.38 -3.70
N PRO A 284 -6.03 6.86 -4.26
CA PRO A 284 -5.94 8.22 -4.78
C PRO A 284 -6.71 8.36 -6.10
N LEU A 285 -7.58 9.38 -6.19
CA LEU A 285 -8.46 9.65 -7.31
C LEU A 285 -8.28 11.08 -7.85
N SER A 286 -7.02 11.54 -7.97
CA SER A 286 -6.66 12.87 -8.47
C SER A 286 -7.03 14.00 -7.49
N ALA A 287 -6.92 15.23 -7.99
CA ALA A 287 -7.43 16.42 -7.32
C ALA A 287 -8.54 17.05 -8.16
N ALA A 288 -9.55 17.60 -7.50
CA ALA A 288 -10.69 18.25 -8.14
C ALA A 288 -10.77 19.73 -7.71
N PRO A 289 -11.24 20.62 -8.60
CA PRO A 289 -11.39 22.04 -8.29
C PRO A 289 -12.24 22.27 -7.03
N GLY A 290 -11.79 23.15 -6.14
CA GLY A 290 -12.48 23.45 -4.88
C GLY A 290 -12.42 22.36 -3.79
N HIS A 291 -11.96 21.15 -4.13
CA HIS A 291 -11.86 20.02 -3.21
C HIS A 291 -10.44 19.65 -2.80
N GLY A 292 -9.46 19.92 -3.67
CA GLY A 292 -8.12 19.39 -3.51
C GLY A 292 -8.04 17.90 -3.84
N GLU A 293 -7.15 17.17 -3.18
CA GLU A 293 -6.96 15.73 -3.41
C GLU A 293 -8.19 14.91 -3.03
N VAL A 294 -8.59 13.98 -3.89
CA VAL A 294 -9.70 13.06 -3.68
C VAL A 294 -9.17 11.68 -3.36
N HIS A 295 -9.63 11.11 -2.26
CA HIS A 295 -9.20 9.79 -1.79
C HIS A 295 -10.39 8.93 -1.39
N GLY A 296 -10.31 7.65 -1.78
CA GLY A 296 -11.35 6.67 -1.52
C GLY A 296 -12.54 6.77 -2.46
N ILE A 297 -13.26 5.66 -2.56
CA ILE A 297 -14.39 5.53 -3.47
C ILE A 297 -15.55 6.42 -3.03
N ALA A 298 -15.78 6.57 -1.72
CA ALA A 298 -16.88 7.37 -1.18
C ALA A 298 -16.77 8.86 -1.59
N ASP A 299 -15.62 9.48 -1.34
CA ASP A 299 -15.37 10.85 -1.79
C ASP A 299 -15.24 10.94 -3.31
N GLY A 300 -14.72 9.89 -3.97
CA GLY A 300 -14.67 9.80 -5.43
C GLY A 300 -16.05 9.88 -6.08
N LEU A 301 -17.02 9.14 -5.57
CA LEU A 301 -18.41 9.17 -6.04
C LEU A 301 -19.02 10.55 -5.90
N ARG A 302 -18.90 11.15 -4.73
CA ARG A 302 -19.43 12.48 -4.44
C ARG A 302 -18.78 13.57 -5.27
N VAL A 303 -17.45 13.54 -5.34
CA VAL A 303 -16.67 14.61 -5.96
C VAL A 303 -16.75 14.56 -7.47
N TRP A 304 -16.54 13.40 -8.08
CA TRP A 304 -16.48 13.29 -9.55
C TRP A 304 -17.85 13.16 -10.22
N TYR A 305 -18.84 12.56 -9.53
CA TYR A 305 -20.16 12.28 -10.10
C TYR A 305 -21.31 12.99 -9.39
N GLY A 306 -21.08 13.63 -8.23
CA GLY A 306 -22.17 14.18 -7.41
C GLY A 306 -23.07 13.10 -6.81
N ALA A 307 -22.63 11.84 -6.79
CA ALA A 307 -23.41 10.70 -6.33
C ALA A 307 -23.37 10.58 -4.80
N ASP A 308 -24.53 10.28 -4.19
CA ASP A 308 -24.63 9.99 -2.76
C ASP A 308 -24.07 8.59 -2.46
N PHE A 309 -23.06 8.53 -1.63
CA PHE A 309 -22.36 7.30 -1.26
C PHE A 309 -23.29 6.25 -0.64
N ASN A 310 -24.19 6.66 0.25
CA ASN A 310 -25.09 5.73 0.92
C ASN A 310 -26.16 5.20 -0.05
N GLN A 311 -26.62 6.04 -0.97
CA GLN A 311 -27.55 5.63 -2.02
C GLN A 311 -26.89 4.63 -2.98
N VAL A 312 -25.67 4.90 -3.45
CA VAL A 312 -24.89 3.98 -4.31
C VAL A 312 -24.73 2.62 -3.63
N ASN A 313 -24.38 2.59 -2.34
CA ASN A 313 -24.22 1.32 -1.62
C ASN A 313 -25.55 0.57 -1.48
N ARG A 314 -26.66 1.25 -1.16
CA ARG A 314 -27.99 0.62 -1.12
C ARG A 314 -28.36 0.00 -2.46
N LEU A 315 -28.22 0.74 -3.56
CA LEU A 315 -28.51 0.26 -4.92
C LEU A 315 -27.68 -0.98 -5.29
N LEU A 316 -26.41 -1.03 -4.88
CA LEU A 316 -25.52 -2.16 -5.18
C LEU A 316 -25.74 -3.37 -4.25
N ALA A 317 -26.28 -3.14 -3.07
CA ALA A 317 -26.66 -4.22 -2.14
C ALA A 317 -28.04 -4.82 -2.47
N ASP A 318 -28.96 -4.02 -3.03
CA ASP A 318 -30.30 -4.44 -3.41
C ASP A 318 -30.28 -5.07 -4.82
N THR A 319 -30.57 -6.38 -4.89
CA THR A 319 -30.63 -7.12 -6.17
C THR A 319 -31.96 -6.93 -6.91
N ASP A 320 -33.03 -6.55 -6.20
CA ASP A 320 -34.39 -6.49 -6.69
C ASP A 320 -34.85 -5.05 -7.00
N GLY A 321 -33.97 -4.06 -6.73
CA GLY A 321 -34.26 -2.65 -6.98
C GLY A 321 -34.24 -2.24 -8.45
N ASP A 322 -34.35 -0.91 -8.70
CA ASP A 322 -34.31 -0.34 -10.06
C ASP A 322 -33.02 -0.72 -10.81
N PRO A 323 -33.10 -1.53 -11.88
CA PRO A 323 -31.95 -1.97 -12.63
C PRO A 323 -31.14 -0.81 -13.24
N ALA A 324 -31.81 0.26 -13.69
CA ALA A 324 -31.12 1.40 -14.32
C ALA A 324 -30.30 2.18 -13.31
N ALA A 325 -30.82 2.48 -12.13
CA ALA A 325 -30.13 3.15 -11.05
C ALA A 325 -28.97 2.28 -10.52
N ARG A 326 -29.20 0.97 -10.36
CA ARG A 326 -28.17 0.00 -9.97
C ARG A 326 -27.04 -0.09 -11.00
N GLY A 327 -27.39 -0.10 -12.29
CA GLY A 327 -26.43 -0.11 -13.39
C GLY A 327 -25.56 1.14 -13.43
N LEU A 328 -26.14 2.32 -13.20
CA LEU A 328 -25.39 3.58 -13.09
C LEU A 328 -24.43 3.56 -11.90
N ALA A 329 -24.91 3.13 -10.72
CA ALA A 329 -24.11 3.00 -9.52
C ALA A 329 -22.90 2.08 -9.75
N MET A 330 -23.11 0.91 -10.36
CA MET A 330 -22.05 -0.03 -10.71
C MET A 330 -21.03 0.59 -11.67
N ARG A 331 -21.49 1.29 -12.71
CA ARG A 331 -20.65 1.97 -13.68
C ARG A 331 -19.80 3.04 -13.05
N GLN A 332 -20.35 3.87 -12.17
CA GLN A 332 -19.62 4.91 -11.45
C GLN A 332 -18.50 4.32 -10.57
N VAL A 333 -18.80 3.29 -9.77
CA VAL A 333 -17.77 2.66 -8.93
C VAL A 333 -16.70 1.99 -9.77
N LEU A 334 -17.08 1.23 -10.79
CA LEU A 334 -16.14 0.52 -11.65
C LEU A 334 -15.19 1.48 -12.39
N SER A 335 -15.71 2.61 -12.85
CA SER A 335 -14.89 3.63 -13.48
C SER A 335 -13.84 4.22 -12.54
N LEU A 336 -14.14 4.39 -11.26
CA LEU A 336 -13.16 4.82 -10.27
C LEU A 336 -12.09 3.75 -10.02
N PHE A 337 -12.45 2.46 -10.01
CA PHE A 337 -11.47 1.35 -9.94
C PHE A 337 -10.51 1.36 -11.14
N ILE A 338 -10.99 1.71 -12.30
CA ILE A 338 -10.17 1.80 -13.51
C ILE A 338 -9.32 3.06 -13.51
N ALA A 339 -9.92 4.19 -13.12
CA ALA A 339 -9.28 5.51 -13.14
C ALA A 339 -8.05 5.58 -12.22
N GLN A 340 -8.00 4.80 -11.13
CA GLN A 340 -6.88 4.81 -10.18
C GLN A 340 -5.51 4.54 -10.82
N ARG A 341 -5.46 3.94 -12.00
CA ARG A 341 -4.20 3.69 -12.75
C ARG A 341 -3.56 4.98 -13.28
N ARG A 342 -4.39 5.94 -13.70
CA ARG A 342 -3.99 7.26 -14.22
C ARG A 342 -5.06 8.30 -13.86
N PRO A 343 -5.23 8.63 -12.55
CA PRO A 343 -6.41 9.32 -12.08
C PRO A 343 -6.61 10.69 -12.73
N SER A 344 -5.56 11.51 -12.78
CA SER A 344 -5.62 12.85 -13.39
C SER A 344 -5.93 12.80 -14.89
N TYR A 345 -5.50 11.75 -15.58
CA TYR A 345 -5.78 11.57 -17.00
C TYR A 345 -7.26 11.24 -17.24
N TYR A 346 -7.74 10.18 -16.58
CA TYR A 346 -9.09 9.67 -16.81
C TYR A 346 -10.19 10.56 -16.22
N LEU A 347 -9.98 11.12 -15.02
CA LEU A 347 -11.02 11.87 -14.32
C LEU A 347 -11.10 13.34 -14.72
N SER A 348 -10.05 13.89 -15.39
CA SER A 348 -10.05 15.30 -15.78
C SER A 348 -10.05 15.52 -17.30
N ARG A 349 -9.66 14.55 -18.12
CA ARG A 349 -9.44 14.79 -19.56
C ARG A 349 -9.99 13.70 -20.48
N ALA A 350 -9.82 12.43 -20.15
CA ALA A 350 -10.08 11.31 -21.05
C ALA A 350 -11.37 10.55 -20.65
N HIS A 351 -12.47 11.26 -20.49
CA HIS A 351 -13.74 10.71 -20.04
C HIS A 351 -14.30 9.65 -21.00
N GLU A 352 -14.19 9.84 -22.32
CA GLU A 352 -14.65 8.88 -23.31
C GLU A 352 -13.82 7.59 -23.29
N GLU A 353 -12.49 7.70 -23.11
CA GLU A 353 -11.62 6.53 -22.97
C GLU A 353 -11.94 5.76 -21.67
N LEU A 354 -12.20 6.49 -20.57
CA LEU A 354 -12.66 5.88 -19.32
C LEU A 354 -13.99 5.15 -19.50
N ASN A 355 -14.95 5.74 -20.22
CA ASN A 355 -16.21 5.09 -20.55
C ASN A 355 -15.98 3.77 -21.34
N ALA A 356 -15.16 3.81 -22.39
CA ALA A 356 -14.87 2.63 -23.21
C ALA A 356 -14.17 1.52 -22.42
N LEU A 357 -13.21 1.90 -21.56
CA LEU A 357 -12.54 0.95 -20.65
C LEU A 357 -13.53 0.36 -19.64
N THR A 358 -14.43 1.17 -19.10
CA THR A 358 -15.47 0.71 -18.17
C THR A 358 -16.40 -0.29 -18.84
N ASP A 359 -16.83 -0.04 -20.08
CA ASP A 359 -17.62 -0.99 -20.88
C ASP A 359 -16.88 -2.33 -21.06
N SER A 360 -15.61 -2.28 -21.38
CA SER A 360 -14.78 -3.48 -21.53
C SER A 360 -14.73 -4.29 -20.22
N HIS A 361 -14.52 -3.62 -19.09
CA HIS A 361 -14.45 -4.29 -17.78
C HIS A 361 -15.82 -4.85 -17.35
N ILE A 362 -16.94 -4.15 -17.63
CA ILE A 362 -18.29 -4.67 -17.39
C ILE A 362 -18.51 -5.99 -18.14
N ARG A 363 -18.15 -6.05 -19.43
CA ARG A 363 -18.26 -7.29 -20.23
C ARG A 363 -17.39 -8.41 -19.68
N VAL A 364 -16.17 -8.11 -19.26
CA VAL A 364 -15.25 -9.10 -18.68
C VAL A 364 -15.74 -9.62 -17.33
N LEU A 365 -16.27 -8.75 -16.47
CA LEU A 365 -16.86 -9.13 -15.18
C LEU A 365 -18.09 -10.03 -15.36
N ALA A 366 -18.95 -9.71 -16.31
CA ALA A 366 -20.11 -10.52 -16.65
C ALA A 366 -19.71 -11.88 -17.26
N GLY A 367 -18.75 -11.89 -18.19
CA GLY A 367 -18.22 -13.13 -18.78
C GLY A 367 -17.56 -14.05 -17.75
N ALA A 368 -17.08 -13.51 -16.64
CA ALA A 368 -16.54 -14.26 -15.53
C ALA A 368 -17.56 -14.60 -14.43
N GLY A 369 -18.83 -14.23 -14.59
CA GLY A 369 -19.89 -14.49 -13.61
C GLY A 369 -19.77 -13.65 -12.31
N VAL A 370 -19.00 -12.57 -12.32
CA VAL A 370 -18.86 -11.66 -11.16
C VAL A 370 -20.08 -10.76 -11.00
N ILE A 371 -20.67 -10.36 -12.12
CA ILE A 371 -21.94 -9.62 -12.17
C ILE A 371 -22.94 -10.37 -13.04
N ASP A 372 -24.22 -10.26 -12.69
CA ASP A 372 -25.30 -10.88 -13.44
C ASP A 372 -25.57 -10.16 -14.79
N PRO A 373 -26.24 -10.83 -15.76
CA PRO A 373 -26.54 -10.23 -17.06
C PRO A 373 -27.42 -8.98 -16.98
N THR A 374 -28.34 -8.89 -16.04
CA THR A 374 -29.24 -7.74 -15.86
C THR A 374 -28.42 -6.51 -15.44
N LEU A 375 -27.52 -6.68 -14.45
CA LEU A 375 -26.61 -5.60 -14.02
C LEU A 375 -25.64 -5.20 -15.13
N ARG A 376 -25.12 -6.17 -15.91
CA ARG A 376 -24.30 -5.90 -17.09
C ARG A 376 -25.01 -4.98 -18.07
N ASP A 377 -26.23 -5.36 -18.50
CA ASP A 377 -26.96 -4.64 -19.53
C ASP A 377 -27.39 -3.25 -19.05
N ALA A 378 -27.83 -3.13 -17.80
CA ALA A 378 -28.11 -1.86 -17.16
C ALA A 378 -26.87 -0.95 -17.06
N ALA A 379 -25.73 -1.51 -16.65
CA ALA A 379 -24.48 -0.76 -16.54
C ALA A 379 -23.92 -0.34 -17.92
N LEU A 380 -24.07 -1.15 -18.96
CA LEU A 380 -23.69 -0.79 -20.33
C LEU A 380 -24.63 0.27 -20.93
N GLY A 381 -25.92 0.27 -20.56
CA GLY A 381 -26.90 1.29 -20.97
C GLY A 381 -26.72 2.64 -20.26
N ALA A 382 -26.08 2.66 -19.11
CA ALA A 382 -25.81 3.88 -18.36
C ALA A 382 -24.63 4.67 -18.97
N ARG A 383 -24.57 5.98 -18.71
CA ARG A 383 -23.44 6.84 -19.07
C ARG A 383 -22.93 7.60 -17.86
N LEU A 384 -21.60 7.74 -17.75
CA LEU A 384 -20.98 8.56 -16.73
C LEU A 384 -21.29 10.04 -17.02
N ARG A 385 -21.75 10.74 -15.99
CA ARG A 385 -21.90 12.20 -16.02
C ARG A 385 -20.98 12.75 -14.94
N PHE A 386 -19.99 13.50 -15.39
CA PHE A 386 -19.06 14.16 -14.48
C PHE A 386 -19.70 15.45 -13.97
N ARG A 387 -19.37 15.81 -12.75
CA ARG A 387 -19.81 17.03 -12.11
C ARG A 387 -19.26 18.25 -12.83
N ASN A 388 -20.11 19.27 -12.99
CA ASN A 388 -19.71 20.57 -13.56
C ASN A 388 -19.28 21.51 -12.45
N TRP A 389 -17.98 21.71 -12.31
CA TRP A 389 -17.39 22.53 -11.25
C TRP A 389 -17.67 24.02 -11.40
N GLU A 390 -17.98 24.52 -12.60
CA GLU A 390 -18.30 25.91 -12.86
C GLU A 390 -19.66 26.30 -12.27
N GLU A 391 -20.62 25.40 -12.33
CA GLU A 391 -21.95 25.58 -11.74
C GLU A 391 -21.94 25.49 -10.22
N ASP A 392 -21.08 24.63 -9.65
CA ASP A 392 -21.03 24.36 -8.21
C ASP A 392 -20.22 25.41 -7.40
N SER A 393 -19.34 26.18 -8.05
CA SER A 393 -18.52 27.19 -7.38
C SER A 393 -19.36 28.32 -6.76
N ALA A 394 -20.61 28.47 -7.18
CA ALA A 394 -21.55 29.47 -6.66
C ALA A 394 -22.18 29.10 -5.29
N ILE A 395 -22.02 27.86 -4.81
CA ILE A 395 -22.79 27.34 -3.65
C ILE A 395 -21.97 27.18 -2.39
N GLN A 396 -20.66 27.35 -2.39
CA GLN A 396 -19.90 27.42 -1.15
C GLN A 396 -20.14 28.77 -0.47
N ALA A 397 -21.32 28.91 0.11
CA ALA A 397 -21.55 29.94 1.12
C ALA A 397 -20.52 29.74 2.24
N VAL A 398 -19.59 30.65 2.33
CA VAL A 398 -18.66 30.79 3.46
C VAL A 398 -19.54 30.78 4.70
N ASP A 399 -19.40 29.72 5.49
CA ASP A 399 -20.12 29.62 6.76
C ASP A 399 -19.68 30.83 7.62
N ALA A 400 -20.55 31.84 7.68
CA ALA A 400 -20.24 33.18 8.19
C ALA A 400 -20.22 33.22 9.73
N ASN A 401 -19.92 32.09 10.37
CA ASN A 401 -19.79 32.03 11.81
C ASN A 401 -18.44 32.63 12.26
N LYS A 402 -18.47 33.88 12.70
CA LYS A 402 -17.30 34.62 13.19
C LYS A 402 -16.51 33.83 14.25
N GLY A 403 -17.22 33.12 15.15
CA GLY A 403 -16.58 32.31 16.19
C GLY A 403 -15.69 31.21 15.60
N ILE A 404 -16.19 30.49 14.61
CA ILE A 404 -15.41 29.44 13.89
C ILE A 404 -14.19 30.05 13.20
N SER A 405 -14.39 31.14 12.46
CA SER A 405 -13.32 31.82 11.74
C SER A 405 -12.23 32.35 12.67
N VAL A 406 -12.60 32.94 13.79
CA VAL A 406 -11.66 33.44 14.82
C VAL A 406 -10.90 32.27 15.46
N SER A 407 -11.59 31.18 15.84
CA SER A 407 -10.97 30.01 16.45
C SER A 407 -9.98 29.34 15.48
N ARG A 408 -10.36 29.15 14.22
CA ARG A 408 -9.47 28.61 13.18
C ARG A 408 -8.26 29.50 12.93
N SER A 409 -8.45 30.82 12.83
CA SER A 409 -7.36 31.79 12.66
C SER A 409 -6.40 31.77 13.86
N ARG A 410 -6.92 31.64 15.08
CA ARG A 410 -6.10 31.55 16.28
C ARG A 410 -5.29 30.27 16.34
N LEU A 411 -5.89 29.13 15.99
CA LEU A 411 -5.18 27.85 15.85
C LEU A 411 -4.12 27.92 14.75
N SER A 412 -4.44 28.49 13.60
CA SER A 412 -3.50 28.71 12.51
C SER A 412 -2.28 29.53 12.97
N SER A 413 -2.52 30.64 13.69
CA SER A 413 -1.46 31.47 14.27
C SER A 413 -0.66 30.72 15.34
N LEU A 414 -1.31 29.98 16.22
CA LEU A 414 -0.67 29.17 17.27
C LEU A 414 0.26 28.13 16.67
N LEU A 415 -0.21 27.39 15.66
CA LEU A 415 0.52 26.32 15.01
C LEU A 415 1.43 26.81 13.91
N ARG A 416 1.33 28.10 13.52
CA ARG A 416 2.01 28.70 12.35
C ARG A 416 1.78 27.89 11.07
N MET A 417 0.54 27.47 10.86
CA MET A 417 0.11 26.70 9.70
C MET A 417 -0.97 27.48 8.94
N PRO A 418 -1.00 27.40 7.60
CA PRO A 418 -2.12 27.93 6.82
C PRO A 418 -3.45 27.32 7.23
N LEU A 419 -4.54 28.07 7.09
CA LEU A 419 -5.89 27.59 7.46
C LEU A 419 -6.29 26.30 6.74
N TYR A 420 -5.88 26.14 5.48
CA TYR A 420 -6.19 24.93 4.69
C TYR A 420 -5.43 23.69 5.17
N ASP A 421 -4.30 23.85 5.86
CA ASP A 421 -3.56 22.73 6.44
C ASP A 421 -4.12 22.26 7.78
N LEU A 422 -4.88 23.12 8.50
CA LEU A 422 -5.54 22.72 9.73
C LEU A 422 -6.52 21.58 9.51
N ASP A 423 -7.22 21.58 8.39
CA ASP A 423 -8.22 20.56 8.06
C ASP A 423 -7.59 19.20 7.72
N ARG A 424 -6.27 19.14 7.54
CA ARG A 424 -5.50 17.91 7.31
C ARG A 424 -5.00 17.26 8.59
N LEU A 425 -5.01 17.99 9.70
CA LEU A 425 -4.61 17.48 11.00
C LEU A 425 -5.78 16.71 11.63
N ASP A 426 -5.46 15.79 12.52
CA ASP A 426 -6.46 15.17 13.40
C ASP A 426 -6.41 15.88 14.75
N LEU A 427 -7.02 17.07 14.77
CA LEU A 427 -7.03 17.96 15.93
C LEU A 427 -8.40 18.01 16.60
N THR A 428 -8.39 17.90 17.92
CA THR A 428 -9.50 18.34 18.77
C THR A 428 -9.02 19.48 19.63
N ALA A 429 -9.63 20.66 19.46
CA ALA A 429 -9.29 21.86 20.21
C ALA A 429 -10.50 22.28 21.07
N ASN A 430 -10.25 22.52 22.35
CA ASN A 430 -11.23 23.10 23.28
C ASN A 430 -10.98 24.60 23.41
N SER A 431 -12.05 25.38 23.31
CA SER A 431 -11.98 26.84 23.46
C SER A 431 -11.92 27.27 24.91
#